data_11a99dc40633b99b862d16ec3e36fb41
#
_entry.id   11a99dc40633b99b862d16ec3e36fb41
#
_cell.length_a   1.000
_cell.length_b   1.000
_cell.length_c   1.000
_cell.angle_alpha   90.00
_cell.angle_beta   90.00
_cell.angle_gamma   90.00
#
_symmetry.space_group_name_H-M   'P 1'
#
loop_
_entity.id
_entity.type
_entity.pdbx_description
1 polymer ?
#
loop_
_entity_poly.entity_id
_entity_poly.type
_entity_poly.pdbx_seq_one_letter_code
_entity_poly.pdbx_strand_id
1 'polypeptide(L)'
;EVYILQSHRLMSEVVKRLHLTVNYSVRDGLRTLDLYGRSPIEVDFIDDDNQRLSLEVTELEDGRIKLADFDDKYLTKQEKRRVIRAQYGDTIPTPLGQMVVHKTPFMDSTYVDRPITVTKSSPMVTTNAYRATVKSDVANKQASIVTISMNSSVPKRAEDVINTLIAVYEEDAIADKRQVSVVTNAFIKER
;
A
#
# COMPACT_ATOMS: atom_id res chain seq x y z
N GLU A 1 -9.10 6.73 -23.69
CA GLU A 1 -8.12 7.15 -22.65
C GLU A 1 -8.72 7.03 -21.24
N VAL A 2 -9.94 7.50 -20.95
CA VAL A 2 -10.59 7.44 -19.61
C VAL A 2 -10.66 6.03 -19.06
N TYR A 3 -11.02 5.03 -19.86
CA TYR A 3 -11.07 3.62 -19.43
C TYR A 3 -9.70 3.02 -19.15
N ILE A 4 -8.65 3.53 -19.77
CA ILE A 4 -7.28 3.06 -19.56
C ILE A 4 -6.81 3.45 -18.16
N LEU A 5 -7.10 4.67 -17.70
CA LEU A 5 -6.76 5.16 -16.37
C LEU A 5 -7.40 4.32 -15.23
N GLN A 6 -8.56 3.71 -15.49
CA GLN A 6 -9.25 2.81 -14.56
C GLN A 6 -8.87 1.34 -14.76
N SER A 7 -7.85 1.04 -15.58
CA SER A 7 -7.43 -0.35 -15.83
C SER A 7 -6.84 -0.99 -14.57
N HIS A 8 -7.03 -2.30 -14.44
CA HIS A 8 -6.44 -3.07 -13.32
C HIS A 8 -4.91 -3.00 -13.37
N ARG A 9 -4.32 -3.03 -14.55
CA ARG A 9 -2.87 -3.04 -14.76
C ARG A 9 -2.22 -1.77 -14.21
N LEU A 10 -2.72 -0.57 -14.59
CA LEU A 10 -2.16 0.68 -14.10
C LEU A 10 -2.35 0.83 -12.59
N MET A 11 -3.54 0.54 -12.07
CA MET A 11 -3.78 0.65 -10.63
C MET A 11 -2.97 -0.37 -9.82
N SER A 12 -2.73 -1.56 -10.34
CA SER A 12 -1.86 -2.55 -9.70
C SER A 12 -0.42 -2.04 -9.54
N GLU A 13 0.09 -1.35 -10.56
CA GLU A 13 1.41 -0.72 -10.51
C GLU A 13 1.45 0.44 -9.49
N VAL A 14 0.39 1.26 -9.41
CA VAL A 14 0.25 2.30 -8.38
C VAL A 14 0.27 1.70 -6.97
N VAL A 15 -0.52 0.65 -6.74
CA VAL A 15 -0.59 -0.05 -5.44
C VAL A 15 0.77 -0.60 -5.04
N LYS A 16 1.52 -1.14 -6.00
CA LYS A 16 2.87 -1.66 -5.79
C LYS A 16 3.87 -0.54 -5.44
N ARG A 17 3.90 0.53 -6.24
CA ARG A 17 4.86 1.65 -6.05
C ARG A 17 4.65 2.39 -4.74
N LEU A 18 3.41 2.54 -4.31
CA LEU A 18 3.05 3.25 -3.08
C LEU A 18 2.90 2.30 -1.86
N HIS A 19 3.21 1.01 -2.01
CA HIS A 19 3.09 0.00 -0.93
C HIS A 19 1.72 0.01 -0.24
N LEU A 20 0.63 0.22 -1.00
CA LEU A 20 -0.72 0.40 -0.46
C LEU A 20 -1.35 -0.88 0.11
N THR A 21 -0.68 -2.01 -0.01
CA THR A 21 -1.14 -3.28 0.57
C THR A 21 -1.01 -3.33 2.09
N VAL A 22 -0.13 -2.51 2.68
CA VAL A 22 0.06 -2.41 4.13
C VAL A 22 -0.44 -1.05 4.61
N ASN A 23 -1.26 -1.04 5.65
CA ASN A 23 -1.80 0.16 6.26
C ASN A 23 -1.48 0.20 7.75
N TYR A 24 -1.13 1.39 8.24
CA TYR A 24 -0.79 1.66 9.63
C TYR A 24 -1.83 2.61 10.22
N SER A 25 -2.31 2.28 11.40
CA SER A 25 -3.26 3.13 12.11
C SER A 25 -3.04 3.08 13.62
N VAL A 26 -3.48 4.12 14.31
CA VAL A 26 -3.43 4.21 15.75
C VAL A 26 -4.78 4.61 16.30
N ARG A 27 -5.17 4.05 17.44
CA ARG A 27 -6.39 4.45 18.13
C ARG A 27 -6.15 5.73 18.93
N ASP A 28 -7.00 6.72 18.72
CA ASP A 28 -7.00 7.97 19.45
C ASP A 28 -8.40 8.21 20.05
N GLY A 29 -8.56 7.78 21.30
CA GLY A 29 -9.87 7.70 21.95
C GLY A 29 -10.81 6.79 21.19
N LEU A 30 -11.92 7.35 20.66
CA LEU A 30 -12.92 6.62 19.86
C LEU A 30 -12.63 6.64 18.34
N ARG A 31 -11.56 7.32 17.90
CA ARG A 31 -11.21 7.46 16.48
C ARG A 31 -10.02 6.60 16.16
N THR A 32 -9.98 6.10 14.93
CA THR A 32 -8.80 5.47 14.34
C THR A 32 -8.15 6.48 13.40
N LEU A 33 -6.91 6.83 13.67
CA LEU A 33 -6.11 7.72 12.84
C LEU A 33 -5.26 6.86 11.90
N ASP A 34 -5.38 7.14 10.61
CA ASP A 34 -4.56 6.55 9.58
C ASP A 34 -3.21 7.27 9.51
N LEU A 35 -2.13 6.50 9.51
CA LEU A 35 -0.75 7.01 9.58
C LEU A 35 -0.04 7.03 8.21
N TYR A 36 -0.78 7.04 7.10
CA TYR A 36 -0.21 7.06 5.77
C TYR A 36 0.84 8.17 5.60
N GLY A 37 2.03 7.80 5.13
CA GLY A 37 3.16 8.71 4.90
C GLY A 37 3.83 9.24 6.17
N ARG A 38 3.33 8.86 7.38
CA ARG A 38 3.88 9.27 8.68
C ARG A 38 3.85 8.15 9.72
N SER A 39 3.86 6.91 9.25
CA SER A 39 3.92 5.78 10.18
C SER A 39 5.24 5.77 10.95
N PRO A 40 5.22 5.58 12.29
CA PRO A 40 6.42 5.49 13.10
C PRO A 40 7.18 4.18 12.89
N ILE A 41 6.54 3.19 12.28
CA ILE A 41 7.13 1.89 11.97
C ILE A 41 6.83 1.49 10.52
N GLU A 42 7.67 0.61 9.99
CA GLU A 42 7.48 -0.10 8.72
C GLU A 42 7.64 -1.60 8.97
N VAL A 43 6.77 -2.42 8.38
CA VAL A 43 6.79 -3.87 8.54
C VAL A 43 6.97 -4.53 7.19
N ASP A 44 8.08 -5.26 7.05
CA ASP A 44 8.36 -6.12 5.90
C ASP A 44 7.88 -7.53 6.18
N PHE A 45 6.92 -8.00 5.41
CA PHE A 45 6.45 -9.39 5.44
C PHE A 45 7.30 -10.21 4.48
N ILE A 46 8.10 -11.16 5.02
CA ILE A 46 9.03 -11.99 4.23
C ILE A 46 8.25 -13.06 3.46
N ASP A 47 7.25 -13.65 4.09
CA ASP A 47 6.39 -14.62 3.46
C ASP A 47 5.29 -13.87 2.69
N ASP A 48 5.28 -14.03 1.37
CA ASP A 48 4.29 -13.40 0.48
C ASP A 48 2.96 -14.17 0.56
N ASP A 49 2.25 -13.95 1.64
CA ASP A 49 0.91 -14.51 1.81
C ASP A 49 -0.12 -13.48 1.31
N ASN A 50 -0.79 -13.80 0.19
CA ASN A 50 -1.83 -12.97 -0.44
C ASN A 50 -3.10 -12.83 0.41
N GLN A 51 -2.99 -13.01 1.73
CA GLN A 51 -4.11 -12.99 2.66
C GLN A 51 -4.24 -11.65 3.37
N ARG A 52 -5.46 -11.41 3.85
CA ARG A 52 -5.70 -10.29 4.76
C ARG A 52 -5.30 -10.72 6.16
N LEU A 53 -4.42 -9.94 6.77
CA LEU A 53 -3.97 -10.14 8.13
C LEU A 53 -3.88 -8.79 8.87
N SER A 54 -3.89 -8.85 10.19
CA SER A 54 -3.55 -7.70 11.03
C SER A 54 -2.84 -8.12 12.32
N LEU A 55 -2.08 -7.18 12.87
CA LEU A 55 -1.42 -7.32 14.17
C LEU A 55 -1.26 -5.94 14.81
N GLU A 56 -0.97 -5.93 16.11
CA GLU A 56 -0.56 -4.72 16.81
C GLU A 56 0.94 -4.76 17.14
N VAL A 57 1.62 -3.66 16.86
CA VAL A 57 3.04 -3.45 17.21
C VAL A 57 3.12 -2.29 18.19
N THR A 58 3.82 -2.51 19.31
CA THR A 58 4.00 -1.49 20.36
C THR A 58 5.49 -1.36 20.67
N GLU A 59 6.06 -0.16 20.61
CA GLU A 59 7.39 0.11 21.17
C GLU A 59 7.26 0.22 22.69
N LEU A 60 8.11 -0.51 23.41
CA LEU A 60 8.18 -0.50 24.87
C LEU A 60 9.19 0.55 25.36
N GLU A 61 9.08 0.95 26.63
CA GLU A 61 10.01 1.93 27.24
C GLU A 61 11.49 1.50 27.17
N ASP A 62 11.77 0.19 27.08
CA ASP A 62 13.12 -0.37 26.94
C ASP A 62 13.63 -0.38 25.50
N GLY A 63 12.88 0.18 24.55
CA GLY A 63 13.23 0.24 23.13
C GLY A 63 12.99 -1.07 22.35
N ARG A 64 12.49 -2.13 23.01
CA ARG A 64 12.03 -3.35 22.33
C ARG A 64 10.64 -3.16 21.78
N ILE A 65 10.24 -4.05 20.88
CA ILE A 65 8.88 -4.09 20.32
C ILE A 65 8.11 -5.29 20.87
N LYS A 66 6.83 -5.08 21.07
CA LYS A 66 5.84 -6.10 21.40
C LYS A 66 4.90 -6.27 20.21
N LEU A 67 4.79 -7.50 19.67
CA LEU A 67 3.82 -7.89 18.66
C LEU A 67 2.71 -8.69 19.35
N ALA A 68 1.46 -8.34 19.08
CA ALA A 68 0.27 -8.93 19.69
C ALA A 68 -0.95 -8.83 18.75
N ASP A 69 -2.08 -9.37 19.21
CA ASP A 69 -3.39 -9.28 18.54
C ASP A 69 -3.34 -9.67 17.06
N PHE A 70 -2.66 -10.82 16.83
CA PHE A 70 -2.58 -11.39 15.49
C PHE A 70 -3.96 -11.82 15.00
N ASP A 71 -4.37 -11.34 13.85
CA ASP A 71 -5.64 -11.74 13.23
C ASP A 71 -5.46 -12.15 11.77
N ASP A 72 -5.84 -13.38 11.51
CA ASP A 72 -6.04 -13.98 10.19
C ASP A 72 -7.14 -15.04 10.32
N LYS A 73 -7.80 -15.36 9.22
CA LYS A 73 -8.92 -16.32 9.21
C LYS A 73 -8.53 -17.76 9.54
N TYR A 74 -7.25 -18.09 9.39
CA TYR A 74 -6.75 -19.45 9.62
C TYR A 74 -6.14 -19.64 11.01
N LEU A 75 -5.92 -18.57 11.78
CA LEU A 75 -5.34 -18.64 13.12
C LEU A 75 -6.31 -19.20 14.14
N THR A 76 -5.79 -20.06 14.99
CA THR A 76 -6.48 -20.53 16.20
C THR A 76 -6.61 -19.42 17.24
N LYS A 77 -7.53 -19.56 18.20
CA LYS A 77 -7.69 -18.59 19.30
C LYS A 77 -6.42 -18.41 20.13
N GLN A 78 -5.59 -19.44 20.23
CA GLN A 78 -4.35 -19.40 20.98
C GLN A 78 -3.28 -18.61 20.23
N GLU A 79 -3.14 -18.80 18.91
CA GLU A 79 -2.22 -18.05 18.07
C GLU A 79 -2.57 -16.57 18.02
N LYS A 80 -3.85 -16.21 17.93
CA LYS A 80 -4.32 -14.81 17.97
C LYS A 80 -3.93 -14.09 19.26
N ARG A 81 -3.84 -14.78 20.40
CA ARG A 81 -3.48 -14.23 21.71
C ARG A 81 -1.99 -14.28 22.01
N ARG A 82 -1.18 -14.78 21.09
CA ARG A 82 0.27 -14.87 21.29
C ARG A 82 0.86 -13.47 21.41
N VAL A 83 1.83 -13.32 22.31
CA VAL A 83 2.60 -12.08 22.46
C VAL A 83 4.07 -12.40 22.21
N ILE A 84 4.70 -11.64 21.32
CA ILE A 84 6.10 -11.80 20.95
C ILE A 84 6.82 -10.51 21.28
N ARG A 85 8.03 -10.61 21.87
CA ARG A 85 8.93 -9.48 22.10
C ARG A 85 10.18 -9.68 21.27
N ALA A 86 10.62 -8.60 20.60
CA ALA A 86 11.76 -8.63 19.68
C ALA A 86 12.46 -7.26 19.67
N GLN A 87 13.51 -7.14 18.89
CA GLN A 87 14.15 -5.85 18.58
C GLN A 87 13.79 -5.39 17.17
N TYR A 88 13.94 -4.11 16.91
CA TYR A 88 13.86 -3.58 15.55
C TYR A 88 14.95 -4.21 14.67
N GLY A 89 14.59 -4.55 13.43
CA GLY A 89 15.51 -5.17 12.48
C GLY A 89 15.67 -6.69 12.61
N ASP A 90 15.16 -7.31 13.68
CA ASP A 90 15.18 -8.77 13.81
C ASP A 90 14.19 -9.43 12.83
N THR A 91 14.55 -10.61 12.32
CA THR A 91 13.61 -11.49 11.64
C THR A 91 12.77 -12.24 12.68
N ILE A 92 11.50 -11.90 12.78
CA ILE A 92 10.60 -12.35 13.83
C ILE A 92 9.68 -13.44 13.28
N PRO A 93 9.76 -14.68 13.79
CA PRO A 93 8.80 -15.73 13.46
C PRO A 93 7.49 -15.48 14.22
N THR A 94 6.41 -15.25 13.47
CA THR A 94 5.08 -14.98 14.02
C THR A 94 4.05 -15.99 13.52
N PRO A 95 2.86 -16.05 14.13
CA PRO A 95 1.76 -16.85 13.58
C PRO A 95 1.32 -16.45 12.16
N LEU A 96 1.67 -15.23 11.73
CA LEU A 96 1.38 -14.68 10.41
C LEU A 96 2.55 -14.84 9.41
N GLY A 97 3.54 -15.67 9.72
CA GLY A 97 4.76 -15.80 8.95
C GLY A 97 5.93 -14.97 9.52
N GLN A 98 7.03 -14.95 8.79
CA GLN A 98 8.22 -14.20 9.18
C GLN A 98 8.08 -12.73 8.78
N MET A 99 8.47 -11.83 9.67
CA MET A 99 8.44 -10.39 9.40
C MET A 99 9.61 -9.66 10.06
N VAL A 100 9.92 -8.48 9.53
CA VAL A 100 10.88 -7.55 10.12
C VAL A 100 10.15 -6.23 10.38
N VAL A 101 10.38 -5.64 11.55
CA VAL A 101 9.84 -4.33 11.91
C VAL A 101 10.98 -3.32 11.93
N HIS A 102 10.83 -2.25 11.18
CA HIS A 102 11.78 -1.15 11.11
C HIS A 102 11.22 0.10 11.79
N LYS A 103 12.10 0.85 12.44
CA LYS A 103 11.78 2.17 12.98
C LYS A 103 11.93 3.22 11.89
N THR A 104 10.94 4.09 11.76
CA THR A 104 11.00 5.20 10.79
C THR A 104 11.41 6.51 11.49
N PRO A 105 11.77 7.57 10.73
CA PRO A 105 12.04 8.89 11.30
C PRO A 105 10.83 9.54 12.02
N PHE A 106 9.62 9.01 11.85
CA PHE A 106 8.41 9.52 12.49
C PHE A 106 8.16 8.91 13.88
N MET A 107 9.02 7.98 14.33
CA MET A 107 8.92 7.42 15.67
C MET A 107 9.41 8.41 16.71
N ASP A 108 8.55 8.78 17.63
CA ASP A 108 8.83 9.67 18.75
C ASP A 108 8.19 9.14 20.06
N SER A 109 8.39 9.87 21.16
CA SER A 109 7.90 9.47 22.48
C SER A 109 6.37 9.35 22.59
N THR A 110 5.60 9.93 21.66
CA THR A 110 4.12 9.85 21.67
C THR A 110 3.61 8.48 21.24
N TYR A 111 4.47 7.67 20.60
CA TYR A 111 4.15 6.32 20.17
C TYR A 111 4.67 5.23 21.11
N VAL A 112 5.50 5.57 22.12
CA VAL A 112 5.96 4.60 23.12
C VAL A 112 4.75 4.12 23.93
N ASP A 113 4.66 2.81 24.16
CA ASP A 113 3.54 2.11 24.78
C ASP A 113 2.18 2.29 24.09
N ARG A 114 2.15 2.86 22.90
CA ARG A 114 0.94 3.03 22.11
C ARG A 114 0.87 2.00 21.00
N PRO A 115 -0.16 1.12 20.97
CA PRO A 115 -0.30 0.11 19.94
C PRO A 115 -0.54 0.73 18.55
N ILE A 116 0.23 0.30 17.58
CA ILE A 116 0.05 0.62 16.16
C ILE A 116 -0.54 -0.61 15.50
N THR A 117 -1.74 -0.47 14.96
CA THR A 117 -2.38 -1.54 14.20
C THR A 117 -1.81 -1.55 12.78
N VAL A 118 -1.24 -2.68 12.40
CA VAL A 118 -0.74 -2.97 11.05
C VAL A 118 -1.72 -3.89 10.37
N THR A 119 -2.20 -3.52 9.20
CA THR A 119 -3.12 -4.34 8.40
C THR A 119 -2.53 -4.56 7.01
N LYS A 120 -2.38 -5.81 6.59
CA LYS A 120 -2.00 -6.19 5.23
C LYS A 120 -3.23 -6.71 4.49
N SER A 121 -3.38 -6.32 3.23
CA SER A 121 -4.42 -6.83 2.32
C SER A 121 -3.78 -7.37 1.05
N SER A 122 -4.45 -8.32 0.38
CA SER A 122 -3.89 -8.85 -0.87
C SER A 122 -3.81 -7.76 -1.95
N PRO A 123 -2.80 -7.82 -2.84
CA PRO A 123 -2.63 -6.85 -3.92
C PRO A 123 -3.88 -6.70 -4.80
N MET A 124 -4.56 -7.83 -5.10
CA MET A 124 -5.76 -7.83 -5.93
C MET A 124 -6.93 -7.10 -5.25
N VAL A 125 -7.18 -7.37 -3.96
CA VAL A 125 -8.25 -6.70 -3.19
C VAL A 125 -7.96 -5.20 -3.07
N THR A 126 -6.71 -4.84 -2.76
CA THR A 126 -6.28 -3.45 -2.66
C THR A 126 -6.43 -2.73 -3.99
N THR A 127 -5.96 -3.31 -5.10
CA THR A 127 -6.09 -2.74 -6.44
C THR A 127 -7.55 -2.48 -6.79
N ASN A 128 -8.45 -3.45 -6.56
CA ASN A 128 -9.87 -3.29 -6.85
C ASN A 128 -10.52 -2.21 -5.98
N ALA A 129 -10.14 -2.12 -4.69
CA ALA A 129 -10.63 -1.08 -3.80
C ALA A 129 -10.23 0.31 -4.29
N TYR A 130 -8.96 0.54 -4.66
CA TYR A 130 -8.51 1.83 -5.18
C TYR A 130 -9.13 2.17 -6.53
N ARG A 131 -9.27 1.19 -7.44
CA ARG A 131 -9.99 1.39 -8.71
C ARG A 131 -11.42 1.89 -8.52
N ALA A 132 -12.11 1.39 -7.51
CA ALA A 132 -13.48 1.81 -7.22
C ALA A 132 -13.57 3.25 -6.66
N THR A 133 -12.48 3.79 -6.09
CA THR A 133 -12.45 5.15 -5.52
C THR A 133 -12.00 6.22 -6.51
N VAL A 134 -11.24 5.84 -7.55
CA VAL A 134 -10.77 6.76 -8.58
C VAL A 134 -11.84 6.92 -9.65
N LYS A 135 -12.23 8.16 -9.93
CA LYS A 135 -13.15 8.55 -11.00
C LYS A 135 -12.39 9.34 -12.05
N SER A 136 -12.66 9.04 -13.29
CA SER A 136 -12.11 9.78 -14.44
C SER A 136 -13.25 10.15 -15.38
N ASP A 137 -13.37 11.44 -15.70
CA ASP A 137 -14.40 11.99 -16.55
C ASP A 137 -13.81 12.91 -17.61
N VAL A 138 -14.42 12.96 -18.78
CA VAL A 138 -14.06 13.94 -19.82
C VAL A 138 -14.75 15.27 -19.47
N ALA A 139 -13.95 16.25 -19.10
CA ALA A 139 -14.45 17.57 -18.68
C ALA A 139 -15.22 18.30 -19.78
N ASN A 140 -14.81 18.13 -21.05
CA ASN A 140 -15.50 18.66 -22.22
C ASN A 140 -15.25 17.75 -23.43
N LYS A 141 -16.31 17.37 -24.14
CA LYS A 141 -16.22 16.54 -25.36
C LYS A 141 -15.44 17.20 -26.50
N GLN A 142 -15.31 18.55 -26.49
CA GLN A 142 -14.58 19.33 -27.47
C GLN A 142 -13.11 19.63 -27.07
N ALA A 143 -12.76 19.41 -25.81
CA ALA A 143 -11.41 19.55 -25.29
C ALA A 143 -10.89 18.18 -24.85
N SER A 144 -9.65 17.84 -25.19
CA SER A 144 -8.98 16.60 -24.74
C SER A 144 -8.56 16.69 -23.27
N ILE A 145 -9.49 17.14 -22.41
CA ILE A 145 -9.24 17.32 -20.97
C ILE A 145 -9.93 16.21 -20.19
N VAL A 146 -9.16 15.45 -19.44
CA VAL A 146 -9.65 14.43 -18.52
C VAL A 146 -9.50 14.92 -17.09
N THR A 147 -10.58 14.87 -16.32
CA THR A 147 -10.57 15.16 -14.89
C THR A 147 -10.45 13.84 -14.12
N ILE A 148 -9.46 13.73 -13.23
CA ILE A 148 -9.29 12.60 -12.34
C ILE A 148 -9.60 13.08 -10.92
N SER A 149 -10.42 12.33 -10.19
CA SER A 149 -10.77 12.63 -8.81
C SER A 149 -10.80 11.37 -7.96
N MET A 150 -10.51 11.53 -6.67
CA MET A 150 -10.54 10.45 -5.69
C MET A 150 -11.03 10.96 -4.32
N ASN A 151 -11.87 10.19 -3.66
CA ASN A 151 -12.27 10.46 -2.28
C ASN A 151 -11.39 9.64 -1.33
N SER A 152 -10.78 10.30 -0.34
CA SER A 152 -9.96 9.66 0.70
C SER A 152 -10.09 10.40 2.02
N SER A 153 -10.05 9.67 3.13
CA SER A 153 -9.95 10.25 4.49
C SER A 153 -8.57 10.89 4.74
N VAL A 154 -7.56 10.53 3.94
CA VAL A 154 -6.20 11.06 3.99
C VAL A 154 -5.90 11.78 2.67
N PRO A 155 -5.94 13.13 2.63
CA PRO A 155 -5.72 13.90 1.39
C PRO A 155 -4.39 13.58 0.70
N LYS A 156 -3.32 13.41 1.47
CA LYS A 156 -1.99 13.05 0.95
C LYS A 156 -2.00 11.72 0.18
N ARG A 157 -2.73 10.72 0.67
CA ARG A 157 -2.88 9.44 -0.04
C ARG A 157 -3.59 9.62 -1.38
N ALA A 158 -4.65 10.43 -1.43
CA ALA A 158 -5.35 10.71 -2.69
C ALA A 158 -4.44 11.40 -3.70
N GLU A 159 -3.68 12.40 -3.26
CA GLU A 159 -2.69 13.11 -4.06
C GLU A 159 -1.64 12.14 -4.63
N ASP A 160 -1.03 11.31 -3.77
CA ASP A 160 0.01 10.36 -4.18
C ASP A 160 -0.53 9.32 -5.17
N VAL A 161 -1.74 8.79 -4.93
CA VAL A 161 -2.38 7.83 -5.84
C VAL A 161 -2.64 8.46 -7.21
N ILE A 162 -3.20 9.66 -7.27
CA ILE A 162 -3.51 10.34 -8.54
C ILE A 162 -2.21 10.67 -9.29
N ASN A 163 -1.22 11.25 -8.62
CA ASN A 163 0.05 11.62 -9.24
C ASN A 163 0.81 10.39 -9.76
N THR A 164 0.84 9.30 -8.97
CA THR A 164 1.48 8.06 -9.40
C THR A 164 0.71 7.40 -10.54
N LEU A 165 -0.62 7.45 -10.54
CA LEU A 165 -1.43 6.93 -11.65
C LEU A 165 -1.14 7.66 -12.97
N ILE A 166 -1.01 8.99 -12.92
CA ILE A 166 -0.64 9.80 -14.09
C ILE A 166 0.76 9.41 -14.56
N ALA A 167 1.74 9.33 -13.67
CA ALA A 167 3.10 8.94 -14.02
C ALA A 167 3.17 7.55 -14.67
N VAL A 168 2.48 6.56 -14.09
CA VAL A 168 2.41 5.19 -14.64
C VAL A 168 1.74 5.19 -16.02
N TYR A 169 0.69 5.96 -16.20
CA TYR A 169 0.02 6.11 -17.51
C TYR A 169 0.94 6.72 -18.58
N GLU A 170 1.69 7.77 -18.24
CA GLU A 170 2.64 8.41 -19.16
C GLU A 170 3.77 7.46 -19.56
N GLU A 171 4.35 6.73 -18.61
CA GLU A 171 5.38 5.72 -18.86
C GLU A 171 4.87 4.62 -19.80
N ASP A 172 3.65 4.15 -19.59
CA ASP A 172 2.99 3.14 -20.38
C ASP A 172 2.76 3.64 -21.83
N ALA A 173 2.24 4.85 -21.99
CA ALA A 173 2.02 5.46 -23.30
C ALA A 173 3.33 5.68 -24.09
N ILE A 174 4.43 5.98 -23.39
CA ILE A 174 5.78 6.09 -24.01
C ILE A 174 6.27 4.71 -24.45
N ALA A 175 6.10 3.69 -23.62
CA ALA A 175 6.51 2.32 -23.93
C ALA A 175 5.78 1.79 -25.18
N ASP A 176 4.46 2.00 -25.26
CA ASP A 176 3.65 1.60 -26.41
C ASP A 176 4.11 2.29 -27.72
N LYS A 177 4.37 3.61 -27.67
CA LYS A 177 4.87 4.35 -28.84
C LYS A 177 6.24 3.83 -29.30
N ARG A 178 7.14 3.52 -28.37
CA ARG A 178 8.45 2.95 -28.69
C ARG A 178 8.32 1.58 -29.35
N GLN A 179 7.44 0.72 -28.85
CA GLN A 179 7.21 -0.61 -29.41
C GLN A 179 6.67 -0.52 -30.84
N VAL A 180 5.68 0.35 -31.11
CA VAL A 180 5.16 0.59 -32.45
C VAL A 180 6.28 1.07 -33.39
N SER A 181 7.13 1.98 -32.95
CA SER A 181 8.26 2.46 -33.74
C SER A 181 9.28 1.36 -34.10
N VAL A 182 9.58 0.49 -33.14
CA VAL A 182 10.52 -0.64 -33.35
C VAL A 182 9.93 -1.61 -34.37
N VAL A 183 8.66 -2.00 -34.23
CA VAL A 183 7.98 -2.92 -35.13
C VAL A 183 7.90 -2.33 -36.55
N THR A 184 7.53 -1.05 -36.66
CA THR A 184 7.46 -0.35 -37.96
C THR A 184 8.82 -0.29 -38.65
N ASN A 185 9.90 0.04 -37.90
CA ASN A 185 11.27 0.08 -38.45
C ASN A 185 11.76 -1.32 -38.89
N ALA A 186 11.41 -2.37 -38.15
CA ALA A 186 11.75 -3.74 -38.54
C ALA A 186 11.04 -4.10 -39.87
N PHE A 187 9.76 -3.83 -39.96
CA PHE A 187 8.96 -4.07 -41.17
C PHE A 187 9.48 -3.32 -42.42
N ILE A 188 9.93 -2.04 -42.24
CA ILE A 188 10.50 -1.25 -43.35
C ILE A 188 11.85 -1.80 -43.80
N LYS A 189 12.66 -2.37 -42.90
CA LYS A 189 13.97 -2.96 -43.23
C LYS A 189 13.89 -4.31 -43.94
N GLU A 190 12.78 -5.04 -43.79
CA GLU A 190 12.55 -6.32 -44.47
C GLU A 190 12.00 -6.20 -45.91
N ARG A 191 11.66 -4.98 -46.36
CA ARG A 191 11.25 -4.68 -47.72
C ARG A 191 12.38 -4.01 -48.50
#